data_c5303af92510e21d685a8e151c7d4e2f
#
_entry.id   c5303af92510e21d685a8e151c7d4e2f
#
_cell.length_a   1.000
_cell.length_b   1.000
_cell.length_c   1.000
_cell.angle_alpha   90.00
_cell.angle_beta   90.00
_cell.angle_gamma   90.00
#
_symmetry.space_group_name_H-M   'P 1'
#
loop_
_entity.id
_entity.type
_entity.pdbx_description
1 polymer ?
#
loop_
_entity_poly.entity_id
_entity_poly.type
_entity_poly.pdbx_seq_one_letter_code
_entity_poly.pdbx_strand_id
1 'polypeptide(L)'
;WLKLYNEIANINNFLQYLESNGDVIVTEGYRDLMKGEALGLRAFHYFDLLRLWGPIYSQDSTKACIPYREKFNSESAPLMAANEVMKRIVADLKAAEELLKNDPLNYDNVANEPFVGERKHRMNKYAVKAMLARVYLYMGNKAQAASYAREVINNSGLRLVRDNREDVSLYG
;
A
#
# COMPACT_ATOMS: atom_id res chain seq x y z
N TRP A 1 -14.27 10.37 4.47
CA TRP A 1 -14.69 10.02 3.12
C TRP A 1 -14.00 10.89 2.07
N LEU A 2 -14.40 12.18 1.91
CA LEU A 2 -13.89 13.07 0.87
C LEU A 2 -12.36 13.18 0.84
N LYS A 3 -11.72 13.28 2.01
CA LYS A 3 -10.26 13.39 2.09
C LYS A 3 -9.56 12.16 1.49
N LEU A 4 -10.03 10.97 1.80
CA LEU A 4 -9.46 9.71 1.23
C LEU A 4 -9.67 9.64 -0.29
N TYR A 5 -10.82 10.06 -0.80
CA TYR A 5 -11.04 10.10 -2.25
C TYR A 5 -10.20 11.18 -2.96
N ASN A 6 -9.90 12.30 -2.29
CA ASN A 6 -8.97 13.29 -2.83
C ASN A 6 -7.54 12.73 -2.91
N GLU A 7 -7.09 11.98 -1.90
CA GLU A 7 -5.80 11.29 -1.95
C GLU A 7 -5.75 10.25 -3.08
N ILE A 8 -6.80 9.45 -3.22
CA ILE A 8 -6.93 8.48 -4.32
C ILE A 8 -6.92 9.19 -5.69
N ALA A 9 -7.61 10.32 -5.82
CA ALA A 9 -7.61 11.09 -7.07
C ALA A 9 -6.20 11.59 -7.41
N ASN A 10 -5.46 12.10 -6.42
CA ASN A 10 -4.08 12.54 -6.60
C ASN A 10 -3.16 11.37 -6.99
N ILE A 11 -3.33 10.20 -6.36
CA ILE A 11 -2.58 8.99 -6.71
C ILE A 11 -2.90 8.55 -8.14
N ASN A 12 -4.17 8.52 -8.53
CA ASN A 12 -4.57 8.16 -9.89
C ASN A 12 -4.02 9.15 -10.94
N ASN A 13 -4.06 10.46 -10.63
CA ASN A 13 -3.45 11.48 -11.46
C ASN A 13 -1.95 11.23 -11.64
N PHE A 14 -1.24 11.00 -10.54
CA PHE A 14 0.19 10.67 -10.56
C PHE A 14 0.48 9.42 -11.40
N LEU A 15 -0.25 8.34 -11.21
CA LEU A 15 -0.10 7.10 -11.98
C LEU A 15 -0.33 7.32 -13.48
N GLN A 16 -1.33 8.12 -13.84
CA GLN A 16 -1.64 8.45 -15.23
C GLN A 16 -0.51 9.28 -15.87
N TYR A 17 0.03 10.29 -15.16
CA TYR A 17 1.18 11.07 -15.63
C TYR A 17 2.45 10.22 -15.72
N LEU A 18 2.69 9.32 -14.78
CA LEU A 18 3.83 8.42 -14.79
C LEU A 18 3.78 7.45 -15.99
N GLU A 19 2.58 7.02 -16.40
CA GLU A 19 2.40 6.17 -17.56
C GLU A 19 2.68 6.92 -18.88
N SER A 20 2.19 8.16 -18.99
CA SER A 20 2.33 8.96 -20.22
C SER A 20 3.68 9.68 -20.34
N ASN A 21 4.37 9.96 -19.24
CA ASN A 21 5.60 10.76 -19.22
C ASN A 21 6.75 10.07 -18.45
N GLY A 22 6.67 8.75 -18.27
CA GLY A 22 7.67 8.01 -17.48
C GLY A 22 9.09 8.06 -18.04
N ASP A 23 9.24 8.38 -19.32
CA ASP A 23 10.53 8.46 -20.00
C ASP A 23 11.40 9.63 -19.53
N VAL A 24 10.81 10.63 -18.87
CA VAL A 24 11.58 11.74 -18.24
C VAL A 24 12.30 11.29 -16.97
N ILE A 25 11.96 10.14 -16.41
CA ILE A 25 12.62 9.56 -15.24
C ILE A 25 13.76 8.67 -15.73
N VAL A 26 14.93 9.26 -15.83
CA VAL A 26 16.13 8.60 -16.40
C VAL A 26 16.87 7.72 -15.41
N THR A 27 16.65 7.89 -14.11
CA THR A 27 17.31 7.06 -13.10
C THR A 27 16.68 5.67 -13.07
N GLU A 28 17.51 4.66 -13.31
CA GLU A 28 17.08 3.26 -13.32
C GLU A 28 16.39 2.86 -12.01
N GLY A 29 15.27 2.16 -12.11
CA GLY A 29 14.48 1.69 -10.98
C GLY A 29 13.56 2.73 -10.33
N TYR A 30 13.78 4.03 -10.54
CA TYR A 30 12.96 5.07 -9.87
C TYR A 30 11.51 5.05 -10.33
N ARG A 31 11.27 4.81 -11.61
CA ARG A 31 9.90 4.68 -12.14
C ARG A 31 9.13 3.55 -11.45
N ASP A 32 9.78 2.40 -11.28
CA ASP A 32 9.18 1.23 -10.62
C ASP A 32 8.93 1.51 -9.14
N LEU A 33 9.89 2.13 -8.44
CA LEU A 33 9.72 2.53 -7.05
C LEU A 33 8.54 3.49 -6.88
N MET A 34 8.44 4.52 -7.71
CA MET A 34 7.35 5.50 -7.68
C MET A 34 6.00 4.87 -7.98
N LYS A 35 5.92 4.00 -9.00
CA LYS A 35 4.69 3.29 -9.36
C LYS A 35 4.27 2.33 -8.26
N GLY A 36 5.21 1.57 -7.71
CA GLY A 36 4.96 0.64 -6.63
C GLY A 36 4.45 1.32 -5.36
N GLU A 37 5.05 2.45 -4.97
CA GLU A 37 4.57 3.26 -3.85
C GLU A 37 3.14 3.76 -4.08
N ALA A 38 2.86 4.31 -5.27
CA ALA A 38 1.55 4.86 -5.59
C ALA A 38 0.45 3.79 -5.56
N LEU A 39 0.71 2.60 -6.13
CA LEU A 39 -0.23 1.47 -6.08
C LEU A 39 -0.44 0.98 -4.65
N GLY A 40 0.61 0.86 -3.86
CA GLY A 40 0.52 0.48 -2.45
C GLY A 40 -0.30 1.47 -1.62
N LEU A 41 -0.12 2.78 -1.84
CA LEU A 41 -0.90 3.84 -1.19
C LEU A 41 -2.36 3.84 -1.65
N ARG A 42 -2.63 3.61 -2.93
CA ARG A 42 -4.01 3.49 -3.43
C ARG A 42 -4.74 2.33 -2.76
N ALA A 43 -4.09 1.18 -2.69
CA ALA A 43 -4.62 0.02 -2.00
C ALA A 43 -4.88 0.27 -0.51
N PHE A 44 -3.96 0.96 0.17
CA PHE A 44 -4.11 1.35 1.57
C PHE A 44 -5.36 2.21 1.80
N HIS A 45 -5.55 3.27 1.00
CA HIS A 45 -6.71 4.15 1.13
C HIS A 45 -8.03 3.44 0.81
N TYR A 46 -8.06 2.58 -0.21
CA TYR A 46 -9.25 1.78 -0.52
C TYR A 46 -9.55 0.74 0.56
N PHE A 47 -8.53 0.14 1.16
CA PHE A 47 -8.73 -0.78 2.27
C PHE A 47 -9.33 -0.08 3.48
N ASP A 48 -8.89 1.13 3.81
CA ASP A 48 -9.48 1.92 4.88
C ASP A 48 -10.90 2.37 4.55
N LEU A 49 -11.19 2.81 3.31
CA LEU A 49 -12.55 3.09 2.85
C LEU A 49 -13.47 1.87 3.01
N LEU A 50 -13.00 0.69 2.59
CA LEU A 50 -13.78 -0.53 2.69
C LEU A 50 -14.06 -0.92 4.13
N ARG A 51 -13.08 -0.78 5.02
CA ARG A 51 -13.25 -1.10 6.46
C ARG A 51 -14.19 -0.15 7.18
N LEU A 52 -14.19 1.13 6.80
CA LEU A 52 -14.97 2.17 7.49
C LEU A 52 -16.40 2.30 6.95
N TRP A 53 -16.62 2.05 5.67
CA TRP A 53 -17.91 2.27 5.00
C TRP A 53 -18.44 1.04 4.25
N GLY A 54 -17.70 -0.04 4.20
CA GLY A 54 -18.15 -1.31 3.65
C GLY A 54 -18.98 -2.13 4.63
N PRO A 55 -19.54 -3.25 4.18
CA PRO A 55 -20.21 -4.23 5.06
C PRO A 55 -19.17 -4.96 5.91
N ILE A 56 -19.65 -5.69 6.93
CA ILE A 56 -18.82 -6.70 7.62
C ILE A 56 -18.46 -7.78 6.59
N TYR A 57 -17.20 -7.76 6.12
CA TYR A 57 -16.76 -8.56 4.97
C TYR A 57 -17.06 -10.06 5.10
N SER A 58 -16.89 -10.61 6.31
CA SER A 58 -17.17 -12.02 6.59
C SER A 58 -18.65 -12.40 6.57
N GLN A 59 -19.55 -11.41 6.62
CA GLN A 59 -21.00 -11.65 6.63
C GLN A 59 -21.61 -11.44 5.24
N ASP A 60 -21.23 -10.36 4.54
CA ASP A 60 -21.75 -10.05 3.22
C ASP A 60 -20.71 -9.30 2.37
N SER A 61 -19.83 -10.04 1.75
CA SER A 61 -18.82 -9.47 0.85
C SER A 61 -19.38 -9.07 -0.53
N THR A 62 -20.59 -9.47 -0.86
CA THR A 62 -21.22 -9.19 -2.17
C THR A 62 -21.98 -7.87 -2.20
N LYS A 63 -22.18 -7.24 -1.04
CA LYS A 63 -22.88 -5.96 -0.94
C LYS A 63 -22.10 -4.83 -1.60
N ALA A 64 -22.77 -4.08 -2.49
CA ALA A 64 -22.24 -2.86 -3.06
C ALA A 64 -22.06 -1.79 -1.97
N CYS A 65 -20.88 -1.17 -1.89
CA CYS A 65 -20.55 -0.32 -0.75
C CYS A 65 -19.81 0.98 -1.08
N ILE A 66 -18.76 0.91 -1.88
CA ILE A 66 -17.95 2.09 -2.22
C ILE A 66 -17.66 2.13 -3.71
N PRO A 67 -17.56 3.32 -4.34
CA PRO A 67 -17.09 3.43 -5.71
C PRO A 67 -15.58 3.16 -5.76
N TYR A 68 -15.12 2.43 -6.79
CA TYR A 68 -13.70 2.20 -7.05
C TYR A 68 -13.26 2.91 -8.33
N ARG A 69 -12.28 3.78 -8.23
CA ARG A 69 -11.79 4.61 -9.33
C ARG A 69 -10.29 4.37 -9.54
N GLU A 70 -9.92 4.08 -10.78
CA GLU A 70 -8.53 3.86 -11.19
C GLU A 70 -7.99 4.97 -12.08
N LYS A 71 -8.89 5.84 -12.55
CA LYS A 71 -8.55 6.96 -13.44
C LYS A 71 -8.82 8.30 -12.77
N PHE A 72 -8.02 9.28 -13.11
CA PHE A 72 -8.26 10.68 -12.76
C PHE A 72 -9.16 11.31 -13.82
N ASN A 73 -10.46 11.35 -13.55
CA ASN A 73 -11.48 11.98 -14.38
C ASN A 73 -12.66 12.43 -13.53
N SER A 74 -13.60 13.17 -14.15
CA SER A 74 -14.82 13.67 -13.51
C SER A 74 -16.02 12.70 -13.61
N GLU A 75 -15.86 11.53 -14.21
CA GLU A 75 -16.95 10.57 -14.37
C GLU A 75 -17.40 10.01 -13.01
N SER A 76 -18.69 9.79 -12.85
CA SER A 76 -19.20 9.10 -11.66
C SER A 76 -18.89 7.60 -11.74
N ALA A 77 -18.51 7.00 -10.61
CA ALA A 77 -18.30 5.56 -10.52
C ALA A 77 -19.44 4.93 -9.67
N PRO A 78 -20.04 3.83 -10.12
CA PRO A 78 -21.06 3.13 -9.34
C PRO A 78 -20.45 2.51 -8.07
N LEU A 79 -21.31 2.24 -7.10
CA LEU A 79 -20.90 1.45 -5.93
C LEU A 79 -20.50 0.04 -6.39
N MET A 80 -19.35 -0.42 -5.92
CA MET A 80 -18.80 -1.73 -6.22
C MET A 80 -18.99 -2.67 -5.02
N ALA A 81 -19.17 -3.95 -5.28
CA ALA A 81 -19.28 -4.97 -4.23
C ALA A 81 -17.97 -5.08 -3.44
N ALA A 82 -18.06 -5.32 -2.14
CA ALA A 82 -16.91 -5.38 -1.24
C ALA A 82 -15.84 -6.39 -1.69
N ASN A 83 -16.25 -7.57 -2.18
CA ASN A 83 -15.34 -8.58 -2.70
C ASN A 83 -14.60 -8.12 -3.98
N GLU A 84 -15.26 -7.36 -4.86
CA GLU A 84 -14.64 -6.81 -6.06
C GLU A 84 -13.66 -5.68 -5.71
N VAL A 85 -14.02 -4.81 -4.77
CA VAL A 85 -13.09 -3.81 -4.21
C VAL A 85 -11.85 -4.51 -3.63
N MET A 86 -12.05 -5.57 -2.86
CA MET A 86 -10.95 -6.32 -2.25
C MET A 86 -10.04 -6.98 -3.28
N LYS A 87 -10.58 -7.54 -4.37
CA LYS A 87 -9.78 -8.08 -5.47
C LYS A 87 -8.87 -7.03 -6.09
N ARG A 88 -9.36 -5.81 -6.27
CA ARG A 88 -8.57 -4.69 -6.82
C ARG A 88 -7.50 -4.22 -5.84
N ILE A 89 -7.82 -4.15 -4.54
CA ILE A 89 -6.84 -3.86 -3.48
C ILE A 89 -5.69 -4.89 -3.52
N VAL A 90 -6.02 -6.17 -3.59
CA VAL A 90 -5.00 -7.24 -3.69
C VAL A 90 -4.19 -7.12 -4.98
N ALA A 91 -4.83 -6.81 -6.11
CA ALA A 91 -4.15 -6.63 -7.39
C ALA A 91 -3.15 -5.47 -7.34
N ASP A 92 -3.53 -4.31 -6.78
CA ASP A 92 -2.64 -3.18 -6.60
C ASP A 92 -1.45 -3.51 -5.68
N LEU A 93 -1.70 -4.20 -4.56
CA LEU A 93 -0.64 -4.62 -3.64
C LEU A 93 0.31 -5.63 -4.27
N LYS A 94 -0.20 -6.56 -5.08
CA LYS A 94 0.63 -7.53 -5.80
C LYS A 94 1.49 -6.87 -6.87
N ALA A 95 0.93 -5.92 -7.62
CA ALA A 95 1.69 -5.13 -8.58
C ALA A 95 2.76 -4.27 -7.87
N ALA A 96 2.41 -3.66 -6.73
CA ALA A 96 3.36 -2.93 -5.90
C ALA A 96 4.48 -3.82 -5.36
N GLU A 97 4.17 -5.04 -4.90
CA GLU A 97 5.15 -6.03 -4.43
C GLU A 97 6.19 -6.34 -5.50
N GLU A 98 5.76 -6.59 -6.74
CA GLU A 98 6.67 -6.88 -7.86
C GLU A 98 7.53 -5.67 -8.21
N LEU A 99 6.95 -4.48 -8.32
CA LEU A 99 7.67 -3.24 -8.64
C LEU A 99 8.70 -2.86 -7.55
N LEU A 100 8.40 -3.15 -6.28
CA LEU A 100 9.25 -2.83 -5.14
C LEU A 100 10.20 -3.98 -4.75
N LYS A 101 10.32 -5.05 -5.53
CA LYS A 101 11.20 -6.18 -5.20
C LYS A 101 12.65 -5.79 -4.99
N ASN A 102 13.14 -4.82 -5.78
CA ASN A 102 14.49 -4.27 -5.71
C ASN A 102 14.56 -2.96 -4.92
N ASP A 103 13.58 -2.67 -4.07
CA ASP A 103 13.56 -1.50 -3.21
C ASP A 103 14.87 -1.41 -2.41
N PRO A 104 15.66 -0.32 -2.54
CA PRO A 104 16.96 -0.15 -1.88
C PRO A 104 16.81 0.20 -0.39
N LEU A 105 15.76 -0.27 0.26
CA LEU A 105 15.49 -0.01 1.66
C LEU A 105 16.64 -0.46 2.55
N ASN A 106 17.25 0.51 3.22
CA ASN A 106 18.25 0.31 4.25
C ASN A 106 17.89 1.15 5.47
N TYR A 107 17.77 0.53 6.64
CA TYR A 107 17.42 1.22 7.87
C TYR A 107 18.62 1.96 8.50
N ASP A 108 19.85 1.53 8.18
CA ASP A 108 21.07 2.05 8.78
C ASP A 108 21.71 3.17 7.96
N ASN A 109 21.29 3.36 6.72
CA ASN A 109 21.93 4.28 5.80
C ASN A 109 21.01 5.43 5.41
N VAL A 110 21.37 6.63 5.84
CA VAL A 110 20.81 7.87 5.33
C VAL A 110 21.56 8.17 4.02
N ALA A 111 21.10 7.62 2.91
CA ALA A 111 21.62 8.00 1.62
C ALA A 111 21.41 9.51 1.41
N ASN A 112 22.40 10.18 0.86
CA ASN A 112 22.31 11.62 0.53
C ASN A 112 21.30 11.90 -0.60
N GLU A 113 20.68 10.86 -1.15
CA GLU A 113 19.62 10.92 -2.16
C GLU A 113 18.26 11.02 -1.49
N PRO A 114 17.52 12.12 -1.63
CA PRO A 114 16.27 12.36 -0.88
C PRO A 114 15.22 11.27 -1.09
N PHE A 115 15.16 10.67 -2.29
CA PHE A 115 14.18 9.63 -2.59
C PHE A 115 14.55 8.28 -1.98
N VAL A 116 15.82 7.92 -1.97
CA VAL A 116 16.33 6.65 -1.46
C VAL A 116 16.55 6.71 0.05
N GLY A 117 17.00 7.84 0.59
CA GLY A 117 17.29 8.02 2.02
C GLY A 117 16.04 7.90 2.92
N GLU A 118 14.88 8.27 2.41
CA GLU A 118 13.62 8.29 3.18
C GLU A 118 12.77 7.03 3.01
N ARG A 119 13.33 5.95 2.46
CA ARG A 119 12.56 4.71 2.17
C ARG A 119 11.88 4.09 3.39
N LYS A 120 12.45 4.19 4.58
CA LYS A 120 11.87 3.64 5.83
C LYS A 120 10.53 4.28 6.21
N HIS A 121 10.26 5.51 5.80
CA HIS A 121 9.03 6.25 6.10
C HIS A 121 8.01 6.20 4.96
N ARG A 122 8.31 5.48 3.87
CA ARG A 122 7.46 5.39 2.67
C ARG A 122 6.75 4.05 2.57
N MET A 123 5.88 3.92 1.57
CA MET A 123 5.27 2.65 1.18
C MET A 123 6.33 1.76 0.51
N ASN A 124 7.24 1.20 1.33
CA ASN A 124 8.34 0.36 0.90
C ASN A 124 7.91 -1.11 0.73
N LYS A 125 8.83 -1.96 0.27
CA LYS A 125 8.57 -3.40 0.03
C LYS A 125 7.98 -4.15 1.24
N TYR A 126 8.40 -3.82 2.47
CA TYR A 126 7.87 -4.47 3.66
C TYR A 126 6.56 -3.87 4.13
N ALA A 127 6.32 -2.57 3.89
CA ALA A 127 5.03 -1.95 4.11
C ALA A 127 3.95 -2.59 3.22
N VAL A 128 4.25 -2.83 1.95
CA VAL A 128 3.35 -3.54 1.02
C VAL A 128 3.08 -4.97 1.49
N LYS A 129 4.10 -5.71 1.92
CA LYS A 129 3.92 -7.07 2.46
C LYS A 129 3.12 -7.08 3.75
N ALA A 130 3.35 -6.13 4.64
CA ALA A 130 2.54 -5.95 5.86
C ALA A 130 1.07 -5.64 5.53
N MET A 131 0.83 -4.81 4.50
CA MET A 131 -0.52 -4.56 4.01
C MET A 131 -1.16 -5.81 3.43
N LEU A 132 -0.45 -6.62 2.64
CA LEU A 132 -0.95 -7.92 2.16
C LEU A 132 -1.33 -8.85 3.32
N ALA A 133 -0.50 -8.91 4.36
CA ALA A 133 -0.84 -9.69 5.56
C ALA A 133 -2.16 -9.23 6.20
N ARG A 134 -2.33 -7.91 6.37
CA ARG A 134 -3.58 -7.31 6.94
C ARG A 134 -4.79 -7.57 6.05
N VAL A 135 -4.67 -7.39 4.75
CA VAL A 135 -5.74 -7.59 3.77
C VAL A 135 -6.17 -9.07 3.75
N TYR A 136 -5.22 -9.99 3.66
CA TYR A 136 -5.55 -11.42 3.70
C TYR A 136 -6.16 -11.87 5.03
N LEU A 137 -5.71 -11.29 6.14
CA LEU A 137 -6.33 -11.55 7.45
C LEU A 137 -7.79 -11.09 7.47
N TYR A 138 -8.06 -9.89 6.95
CA TYR A 138 -9.42 -9.34 6.85
C TYR A 138 -10.33 -10.18 5.95
N MET A 139 -9.78 -10.75 4.88
CA MET A 139 -10.46 -11.70 4.00
C MET A 139 -10.70 -13.08 4.63
N GLY A 140 -10.13 -13.37 5.80
CA GLY A 140 -10.17 -14.69 6.44
C GLY A 140 -9.14 -15.68 5.90
N ASN A 141 -8.27 -15.28 4.97
CA ASN A 141 -7.19 -16.13 4.45
C ASN A 141 -5.97 -16.12 5.40
N LYS A 142 -6.10 -16.85 6.51
CA LYS A 142 -5.09 -16.91 7.57
C LYS A 142 -3.75 -17.46 7.10
N ALA A 143 -3.74 -18.36 6.12
CA ALA A 143 -2.51 -18.96 5.61
C ALA A 143 -1.65 -17.91 4.89
N GLN A 144 -2.23 -17.15 3.95
CA GLN A 144 -1.53 -16.07 3.26
C GLN A 144 -1.15 -14.94 4.22
N ALA A 145 -2.04 -14.57 5.14
CA ALA A 145 -1.74 -13.57 6.14
C ALA A 145 -0.50 -13.94 6.98
N ALA A 146 -0.43 -15.19 7.46
CA ALA A 146 0.69 -15.68 8.24
C ALA A 146 2.00 -15.75 7.40
N SER A 147 1.91 -16.14 6.13
CA SER A 147 3.07 -16.17 5.23
C SER A 147 3.68 -14.78 5.08
N TYR A 148 2.88 -13.78 4.72
CA TYR A 148 3.36 -12.40 4.55
C TYR A 148 3.86 -11.78 5.86
N ALA A 149 3.18 -12.04 6.98
CA ALA A 149 3.62 -11.57 8.28
C ALA A 149 5.00 -12.13 8.65
N ARG A 150 5.24 -13.44 8.41
CA ARG A 150 6.56 -14.06 8.64
C ARG A 150 7.65 -13.47 7.76
N GLU A 151 7.34 -13.18 6.48
CA GLU A 151 8.31 -12.52 5.59
C GLU A 151 8.74 -11.16 6.13
N VAL A 152 7.79 -10.35 6.62
CA VAL A 152 8.11 -9.06 7.22
C VAL A 152 8.95 -9.23 8.49
N ILE A 153 8.52 -10.10 9.41
CA ILE A 153 9.22 -10.33 10.70
C ILE A 153 10.65 -10.84 10.48
N ASN A 154 10.83 -11.77 9.56
CA ASN A 154 12.12 -12.44 9.38
C ASN A 154 13.12 -11.65 8.52
N ASN A 155 12.63 -10.82 7.59
CA ASN A 155 13.48 -10.24 6.56
C ASN A 155 13.56 -8.70 6.61
N SER A 156 12.70 -8.02 7.37
CA SER A 156 12.71 -6.55 7.40
C SER A 156 13.86 -5.96 8.22
N GLY A 157 14.47 -6.72 9.12
CA GLY A 157 15.41 -6.18 10.10
C GLY A 157 14.76 -5.42 11.26
N LEU A 158 13.43 -5.24 11.20
CA LEU A 158 12.68 -4.59 12.28
C LEU A 158 12.46 -5.57 13.45
N ARG A 159 12.55 -5.06 14.64
CA ARG A 159 12.22 -5.81 15.87
C ARG A 159 10.99 -5.19 16.53
N LEU A 160 10.23 -6.02 17.22
CA LEU A 160 9.20 -5.51 18.12
C LEU A 160 9.86 -4.74 19.27
N VAL A 161 9.33 -3.56 19.55
CA VAL A 161 9.74 -2.82 20.77
C VAL A 161 9.40 -3.70 21.97
N ARG A 162 10.40 -4.10 22.72
CA ARG A 162 10.18 -4.80 24.00
C ARG A 162 9.71 -3.74 25.01
N ASP A 163 8.83 -4.14 25.90
CA ASP A 163 8.29 -3.30 26.98
C ASP A 163 9.38 -3.03 28.06
N ASN A 164 10.53 -2.55 27.61
CA ASN A 164 11.59 -2.04 28.46
C ASN A 164 11.54 -0.52 28.38
N ARG A 165 11.40 0.13 29.53
CA ARG A 165 11.36 1.61 29.64
C ARG A 165 12.57 2.30 28.99
N GLU A 166 13.67 1.58 28.76
CA GLU A 166 14.85 2.06 28.05
C GLU A 166 14.63 2.25 26.54
N ASP A 167 13.72 1.47 25.92
CA ASP A 167 13.38 1.62 24.49
C ASP A 167 12.41 2.79 24.22
N VAL A 168 11.76 3.32 25.24
CA VAL A 168 10.80 4.44 25.12
C VAL A 168 11.50 5.80 25.13
N SER A 169 12.74 5.87 25.62
CA SER A 169 13.53 7.11 25.64
C SER A 169 14.00 7.58 24.26
N LEU A 170 13.82 6.77 23.23
CA LEU A 170 14.18 7.11 21.85
C LEU A 170 13.15 7.99 21.12
N TYR A 171 12.01 8.28 21.75
CA TYR A 171 10.92 9.08 21.19
C TYR A 171 10.58 10.33 22.02
N GLY A 172 11.47 10.71 22.93
CA GLY A 172 11.38 11.92 23.76
C GLY A 172 12.15 13.07 23.16
#